data_8d749c6988fbe252595ec547a55a4cff
#
_entry.id   8d749c6988fbe252595ec547a55a4cff
#
_cell.length_a   1.000
_cell.length_b   1.000
_cell.length_c   1.000
_cell.angle_alpha   90.00
_cell.angle_beta   90.00
_cell.angle_gamma   90.00
#
_symmetry.space_group_name_H-M   'P 1'
#
loop_
_entity.id
_entity.type
_entity.pdbx_description
1 polymer ?
#
loop_
_entity_poly.entity_id
_entity_poly.type
_entity_poly.pdbx_seq_one_letter_code
_entity_poly.pdbx_strand_id
1 'polypeptide(L)'
;MENVKNIVFDLGGVVFARDPRKFEPEFIKFFSYIMLPKMPEFWEEYDRGVVSYDEVITSLAEYNSCDCELAAANLHRSILTQEAIPATKALIEALKAKGYRLYVLSNMSKEFIEFLREQEVYSNFEGDVVSCEEHIVKPNPAIYTTLTTRYELDPAETLFIDDRKENIEAAIAEGWQGYHFNAHNPEESCKELHEALI
;
A
#
# COMPACT_ATOMS: atom_id res chain seq x y z
N MET A 1 -13.94 11.73 12.70
CA MET A 1 -12.84 12.35 11.96
C MET A 1 -13.06 13.86 11.95
N GLU A 2 -12.26 14.58 12.73
CA GLU A 2 -12.49 16.02 12.90
C GLU A 2 -11.40 16.81 12.17
N ASN A 3 -11.79 17.88 11.48
CA ASN A 3 -10.90 18.83 10.80
C ASN A 3 -9.91 18.19 9.78
N VAL A 4 -10.26 17.04 9.18
CA VAL A 4 -9.40 16.39 8.17
C VAL A 4 -9.34 17.26 6.91
N LYS A 5 -8.12 17.51 6.42
CA LYS A 5 -7.85 18.18 5.15
C LYS A 5 -7.01 17.32 4.21
N ASN A 6 -6.14 16.48 4.79
CA ASN A 6 -5.24 15.60 4.08
C ASN A 6 -5.62 14.14 4.34
N ILE A 7 -5.69 13.34 3.30
CA ILE A 7 -5.96 11.91 3.42
C ILE A 7 -4.81 11.14 2.77
N VAL A 8 -4.20 10.27 3.53
CA VAL A 8 -3.07 9.46 3.12
C VAL A 8 -3.54 8.00 3.00
N PHE A 9 -3.30 7.39 1.86
CA PHE A 9 -3.67 6.00 1.59
C PHE A 9 -2.45 5.09 1.56
N ASP A 10 -2.54 3.91 2.17
CA ASP A 10 -1.73 2.79 1.73
C ASP A 10 -2.21 2.30 0.36
N LEU A 11 -1.37 1.55 -0.35
CA LEU A 11 -1.71 1.00 -1.66
C LEU A 11 -2.19 -0.46 -1.56
N GLY A 12 -1.36 -1.36 -1.04
CA GLY A 12 -1.66 -2.78 -1.01
C GLY A 12 -2.84 -3.14 -0.10
N GLY A 13 -3.87 -3.78 -0.61
CA GLY A 13 -5.07 -4.12 0.17
C GLY A 13 -6.03 -2.94 0.41
N VAL A 14 -5.62 -1.70 0.13
CA VAL A 14 -6.43 -0.49 0.31
C VAL A 14 -6.85 0.12 -1.03
N VAL A 15 -5.88 0.52 -1.85
CA VAL A 15 -6.15 1.08 -3.19
C VAL A 15 -6.07 0.02 -4.28
N PHE A 16 -5.11 -0.89 -4.16
CA PHE A 16 -4.87 -1.95 -5.13
C PHE A 16 -4.91 -3.33 -4.50
N ALA A 17 -5.46 -4.28 -5.23
CA ALA A 17 -5.45 -5.70 -4.85
C ALA A 17 -5.43 -6.57 -6.10
N ARG A 18 -5.09 -7.84 -5.91
CA ARG A 18 -5.36 -8.88 -6.90
C ARG A 18 -6.66 -9.58 -6.55
N ASP A 19 -7.55 -9.74 -7.51
CA ASP A 19 -8.74 -10.56 -7.32
C ASP A 19 -8.35 -12.06 -7.30
N PRO A 20 -8.38 -12.74 -6.15
CA PRO A 20 -7.91 -14.11 -6.05
C PRO A 20 -8.71 -15.09 -6.90
N ARG A 21 -9.93 -14.73 -7.31
CA ARG A 21 -10.79 -15.55 -8.17
C ARG A 21 -10.28 -15.66 -9.62
N LYS A 22 -9.35 -14.79 -10.00
CA LYS A 22 -8.74 -14.75 -11.34
C LYS A 22 -7.47 -15.60 -11.46
N PHE A 23 -7.07 -16.27 -10.39
CA PHE A 23 -5.77 -16.97 -10.32
C PHE A 23 -5.91 -18.41 -9.87
N GLU A 24 -4.98 -19.23 -10.31
CA GLU A 24 -4.82 -20.61 -9.89
C GLU A 24 -4.40 -20.69 -8.41
N PRO A 25 -4.84 -21.73 -7.66
CA PRO A 25 -4.47 -21.89 -6.25
C PRO A 25 -2.95 -21.87 -6.01
N GLU A 26 -2.17 -22.39 -6.93
CA GLU A 26 -0.71 -22.43 -6.86
C GLU A 26 -0.10 -21.04 -6.88
N PHE A 27 -0.62 -20.14 -7.72
CA PHE A 27 -0.19 -18.74 -7.75
C PHE A 27 -0.55 -18.00 -6.45
N ILE A 28 -1.76 -18.21 -5.92
CA ILE A 28 -2.17 -17.63 -4.64
C ILE A 28 -1.26 -18.12 -3.51
N LYS A 29 -1.00 -19.43 -3.49
CA LYS A 29 -0.12 -20.05 -2.48
C LYS A 29 1.31 -19.50 -2.55
N PHE A 30 1.82 -19.21 -3.76
CA PHE A 30 3.18 -18.70 -3.96
C PHE A 30 3.46 -17.42 -3.17
N PHE A 31 2.45 -16.55 -3.04
CA PHE A 31 2.52 -15.27 -2.30
C PHE A 31 1.77 -15.29 -0.96
N SER A 32 1.45 -16.47 -0.42
CA SER A 32 0.66 -16.57 0.83
C SER A 32 1.32 -15.91 2.05
N TYR A 33 2.63 -15.71 2.01
CA TYR A 33 3.37 -15.05 3.09
C TYR A 33 3.00 -13.56 3.26
N ILE A 34 2.44 -12.89 2.26
CA ILE A 34 1.97 -11.50 2.41
C ILE A 34 0.79 -11.36 3.38
N MET A 35 0.10 -12.47 3.66
CA MET A 35 -0.98 -12.54 4.65
C MET A 35 -0.50 -12.86 6.07
N LEU A 36 0.79 -13.11 6.25
CA LEU A 36 1.36 -13.38 7.57
C LEU A 36 1.44 -12.08 8.38
N PRO A 37 1.33 -12.15 9.71
CA PRO A 37 1.53 -11.00 10.59
C PRO A 37 2.90 -10.35 10.42
N LYS A 38 3.90 -11.15 10.12
CA LYS A 38 5.25 -10.68 9.77
C LYS A 38 5.67 -11.31 8.44
N MET A 39 5.97 -10.45 7.48
CA MET A 39 6.51 -10.89 6.19
C MET A 39 7.94 -11.45 6.34
N PRO A 40 8.38 -12.34 5.43
CA PRO A 40 9.77 -12.77 5.34
C PRO A 40 10.71 -11.55 5.17
N GLU A 41 11.89 -11.63 5.79
CA GLU A 41 12.88 -10.55 5.76
C GLU A 41 13.27 -10.13 4.33
N PHE A 42 13.48 -11.09 3.43
CA PHE A 42 13.82 -10.79 2.03
C PHE A 42 12.76 -9.94 1.32
N TRP A 43 11.47 -10.11 1.68
CA TRP A 43 10.40 -9.31 1.08
C TRP A 43 10.35 -7.90 1.67
N GLU A 44 10.54 -7.76 2.99
CA GLU A 44 10.66 -6.46 3.63
C GLU A 44 11.86 -5.67 3.10
N GLU A 45 12.99 -6.36 2.85
CA GLU A 45 14.18 -5.74 2.26
C GLU A 45 13.96 -5.32 0.80
N TYR A 46 13.17 -6.10 0.04
CA TYR A 46 12.76 -5.74 -1.31
C TYR A 46 11.84 -4.51 -1.31
N ASP A 47 10.84 -4.48 -0.40
CA ASP A 47 9.98 -3.30 -0.21
C ASP A 47 10.76 -2.08 0.30
N ARG A 48 11.84 -2.29 1.04
CA ARG A 48 12.76 -1.24 1.47
C ARG A 48 13.69 -0.74 0.36
N GLY A 49 13.77 -1.45 -0.77
CA GLY A 49 14.64 -1.09 -1.89
C GLY A 49 16.12 -1.33 -1.65
N VAL A 50 16.49 -2.23 -0.73
CA VAL A 50 17.89 -2.62 -0.44
C VAL A 50 18.28 -3.96 -1.08
N VAL A 51 17.29 -4.68 -1.61
CA VAL A 51 17.44 -5.91 -2.38
C VAL A 51 16.97 -5.66 -3.81
N SER A 52 17.74 -6.08 -4.79
CA SER A 52 17.42 -5.93 -6.22
C SER A 52 16.34 -6.94 -6.67
N TYR A 53 15.78 -6.71 -7.86
CA TYR A 53 14.83 -7.62 -8.50
C TYR A 53 15.40 -9.04 -8.71
N ASP A 54 16.67 -9.18 -9.10
CA ASP A 54 17.30 -10.48 -9.30
C ASP A 54 17.58 -11.21 -7.98
N GLU A 55 17.94 -10.48 -6.93
CA GLU A 55 18.15 -11.04 -5.60
C GLU A 55 16.83 -11.51 -4.96
N VAL A 56 15.75 -10.76 -5.10
CA VAL A 56 14.44 -11.20 -4.60
C VAL A 56 13.90 -12.41 -5.35
N ILE A 57 14.17 -12.54 -6.67
CA ILE A 57 13.82 -13.74 -7.44
C ILE A 57 14.52 -14.97 -6.84
N THR A 58 15.81 -14.86 -6.52
CA THR A 58 16.56 -15.94 -5.89
C THR A 58 15.97 -16.34 -4.56
N SER A 59 15.65 -15.36 -3.71
CA SER A 59 15.01 -15.60 -2.40
C SER A 59 13.61 -16.21 -2.53
N LEU A 60 12.83 -15.78 -3.51
CA LEU A 60 11.51 -16.34 -3.82
C LEU A 60 11.59 -17.78 -4.29
N ALA A 61 12.58 -18.12 -5.13
CA ALA A 61 12.82 -19.47 -5.61
C ALA A 61 13.18 -20.42 -4.43
N GLU A 62 14.07 -19.99 -3.57
CA GLU A 62 14.44 -20.74 -2.35
C GLU A 62 13.25 -20.91 -1.41
N TYR A 63 12.51 -19.84 -1.12
CA TYR A 63 11.35 -19.85 -0.22
C TYR A 63 10.24 -20.79 -0.70
N ASN A 64 9.97 -20.81 -2.00
CA ASN A 64 8.93 -21.63 -2.61
C ASN A 64 9.44 -23.01 -3.10
N SER A 65 10.73 -23.33 -2.95
CA SER A 65 11.38 -24.56 -3.43
C SER A 65 11.14 -24.79 -4.93
N CYS A 66 11.35 -23.78 -5.74
CA CYS A 66 11.21 -23.81 -7.21
C CYS A 66 12.47 -23.24 -7.90
N ASP A 67 12.50 -23.26 -9.22
CA ASP A 67 13.56 -22.60 -9.98
C ASP A 67 13.32 -21.08 -10.09
N CYS A 68 14.38 -20.33 -10.44
CA CYS A 68 14.34 -18.89 -10.60
C CYS A 68 13.46 -18.45 -11.78
N GLU A 69 13.27 -19.27 -12.80
CA GLU A 69 12.43 -18.95 -13.97
C GLU A 69 10.96 -18.87 -13.55
N LEU A 70 10.47 -19.84 -12.77
CA LEU A 70 9.13 -19.83 -12.22
C LEU A 70 8.93 -18.70 -11.21
N ALA A 71 9.93 -18.44 -10.37
CA ALA A 71 9.86 -17.34 -9.40
C ALA A 71 9.78 -15.98 -10.11
N ALA A 72 10.59 -15.75 -11.13
CA ALA A 72 10.55 -14.54 -11.94
C ALA A 72 9.23 -14.36 -12.69
N ALA A 73 8.70 -15.42 -13.31
CA ALA A 73 7.43 -15.40 -14.00
C ALA A 73 6.27 -15.03 -13.06
N ASN A 74 6.25 -15.62 -11.86
CA ASN A 74 5.24 -15.32 -10.85
C ASN A 74 5.37 -13.90 -10.31
N LEU A 75 6.58 -13.42 -10.02
CA LEU A 75 6.80 -12.05 -9.57
C LEU A 75 6.35 -11.03 -10.61
N HIS A 76 6.77 -11.21 -11.85
CA HIS A 76 6.36 -10.35 -12.96
C HIS A 76 4.83 -10.33 -13.15
N ARG A 77 4.20 -11.50 -13.15
CA ARG A 77 2.74 -11.63 -13.22
C ARG A 77 2.08 -10.94 -12.03
N SER A 78 2.64 -11.06 -10.83
CA SER A 78 2.16 -10.42 -9.61
C SER A 78 2.12 -8.89 -9.69
N ILE A 79 3.11 -8.29 -10.33
CA ILE A 79 3.17 -6.85 -10.59
C ILE A 79 2.06 -6.44 -11.55
N LEU A 80 2.00 -7.07 -12.74
CA LEU A 80 1.11 -6.67 -13.82
C LEU A 80 -0.38 -6.94 -13.57
N THR A 81 -0.72 -7.69 -12.53
CA THR A 81 -2.10 -8.06 -12.20
C THR A 81 -2.69 -7.34 -10.99
N GLN A 82 -2.02 -6.28 -10.53
CA GLN A 82 -2.60 -5.37 -9.54
C GLN A 82 -3.72 -4.55 -10.19
N GLU A 83 -4.88 -4.53 -9.56
CA GLU A 83 -6.06 -3.80 -10.03
C GLU A 83 -6.54 -2.84 -8.95
N ALA A 84 -7.00 -1.65 -9.34
CA ALA A 84 -7.64 -0.74 -8.40
C ALA A 84 -8.91 -1.37 -7.82
N ILE A 85 -9.07 -1.32 -6.51
CA ILE A 85 -10.29 -1.76 -5.82
C ILE A 85 -11.42 -0.79 -6.19
N PRO A 86 -12.52 -1.26 -6.83
CA PRO A 86 -13.53 -0.35 -7.38
C PRO A 86 -14.16 0.58 -6.33
N ALA A 87 -14.43 0.06 -5.12
CA ALA A 87 -15.00 0.87 -4.05
C ALA A 87 -14.03 1.98 -3.59
N THR A 88 -12.74 1.66 -3.47
CA THR A 88 -11.72 2.63 -3.08
C THR A 88 -11.48 3.65 -4.19
N LYS A 89 -11.47 3.25 -5.47
CA LYS A 89 -11.38 4.18 -6.59
C LYS A 89 -12.51 5.21 -6.54
N ALA A 90 -13.75 4.76 -6.35
CA ALA A 90 -14.91 5.65 -6.26
C ALA A 90 -14.82 6.61 -5.04
N LEU A 91 -14.34 6.11 -3.89
CA LEU A 91 -14.11 6.93 -2.70
C LEU A 91 -13.05 8.02 -2.96
N ILE A 92 -11.90 7.66 -3.56
CA ILE A 92 -10.81 8.58 -3.91
C ILE A 92 -11.33 9.72 -4.82
N GLU A 93 -12.10 9.37 -5.86
CA GLU A 93 -12.70 10.35 -6.78
C GLU A 93 -13.67 11.30 -6.05
N ALA A 94 -14.50 10.77 -5.14
CA ALA A 94 -15.44 11.56 -4.35
C ALA A 94 -14.72 12.50 -3.37
N LEU A 95 -13.68 12.02 -2.68
CA LEU A 95 -12.86 12.82 -1.77
C LEU A 95 -12.12 13.95 -2.51
N LYS A 96 -11.55 13.64 -3.69
CA LYS A 96 -10.91 14.64 -4.55
C LYS A 96 -11.91 15.73 -4.97
N ALA A 97 -13.11 15.33 -5.37
CA ALA A 97 -14.18 16.27 -5.76
C ALA A 97 -14.66 17.16 -4.60
N LYS A 98 -14.54 16.71 -3.36
CA LYS A 98 -14.80 17.48 -2.14
C LYS A 98 -13.66 18.45 -1.77
N GLY A 99 -12.50 18.33 -2.40
CA GLY A 99 -11.37 19.20 -2.18
C GLY A 99 -10.36 18.71 -1.13
N TYR A 100 -10.43 17.44 -0.73
CA TYR A 100 -9.37 16.84 0.08
C TYR A 100 -8.07 16.74 -0.70
N ARG A 101 -6.94 16.96 -0.01
CA ARG A 101 -5.60 16.69 -0.53
C ARG A 101 -5.30 15.20 -0.30
N LEU A 102 -4.97 14.48 -1.37
CA LEU A 102 -4.79 13.04 -1.32
C LEU A 102 -3.33 12.66 -1.53
N TYR A 103 -2.81 11.79 -0.70
CA TYR A 103 -1.41 11.33 -0.71
C TYR A 103 -1.32 9.82 -0.58
N VAL A 104 -0.15 9.29 -0.87
CA VAL A 104 0.19 7.87 -0.68
C VAL A 104 1.33 7.73 0.33
N LEU A 105 1.23 6.71 1.20
CA LEU A 105 2.31 6.23 2.06
C LEU A 105 2.34 4.71 2.04
N SER A 106 3.28 4.10 1.32
CA SER A 106 3.25 2.65 1.09
C SER A 106 4.61 1.97 1.25
N ASN A 107 4.58 0.75 1.83
CA ASN A 107 5.68 -0.18 1.76
C ASN A 107 5.55 -0.92 0.42
N MET A 108 6.42 -0.59 -0.54
CA MET A 108 6.31 -1.11 -1.90
C MET A 108 7.68 -1.09 -2.58
N SER A 109 8.01 -2.18 -3.26
CA SER A 109 9.24 -2.26 -4.06
C SER A 109 9.12 -1.44 -5.36
N LYS A 110 10.30 -1.20 -5.97
CA LYS A 110 10.42 -0.32 -7.12
C LYS A 110 9.53 -0.74 -8.29
N GLU A 111 9.58 -2.00 -8.69
CA GLU A 111 8.86 -2.49 -9.87
C GLU A 111 7.34 -2.43 -9.69
N PHE A 112 6.85 -2.66 -8.45
CA PHE A 112 5.44 -2.50 -8.15
C PHE A 112 5.02 -1.04 -8.21
N ILE A 113 5.76 -0.12 -7.57
CA ILE A 113 5.33 1.29 -7.55
C ILE A 113 5.42 1.93 -8.93
N GLU A 114 6.41 1.59 -9.75
CA GLU A 114 6.50 2.07 -11.13
C GLU A 114 5.25 1.66 -11.94
N PHE A 115 4.80 0.41 -11.82
CA PHE A 115 3.57 -0.06 -12.47
C PHE A 115 2.31 0.63 -11.93
N LEU A 116 2.21 0.80 -10.61
CA LEU A 116 1.02 1.38 -9.98
C LEU A 116 0.86 2.88 -10.28
N ARG A 117 1.95 3.62 -10.41
CA ARG A 117 1.96 5.04 -10.78
C ARG A 117 1.38 5.30 -12.19
N GLU A 118 1.40 4.30 -13.07
CA GLU A 118 0.80 4.39 -14.40
C GLU A 118 -0.72 4.15 -14.41
N GLN A 119 -1.30 3.68 -13.30
CA GLN A 119 -2.73 3.41 -13.23
C GLN A 119 -3.54 4.71 -13.08
N GLU A 120 -4.70 4.78 -13.75
CA GLU A 120 -5.57 5.97 -13.78
C GLU A 120 -5.87 6.54 -12.39
N VAL A 121 -6.18 5.67 -11.41
CA VAL A 121 -6.51 6.10 -10.05
C VAL A 121 -5.38 6.87 -9.37
N TYR A 122 -4.13 6.59 -9.75
CA TYR A 122 -2.95 7.23 -9.17
C TYR A 122 -2.88 8.72 -9.45
N SER A 123 -3.46 9.19 -10.56
CA SER A 123 -3.52 10.61 -10.94
C SER A 123 -4.32 11.50 -9.96
N ASN A 124 -5.07 10.89 -9.04
CA ASN A 124 -5.79 11.63 -8.00
C ASN A 124 -4.89 12.10 -6.84
N PHE A 125 -3.74 11.47 -6.64
CA PHE A 125 -2.83 11.81 -5.55
C PHE A 125 -1.94 13.00 -5.91
N GLU A 126 -1.68 13.87 -4.93
CA GLU A 126 -0.81 15.04 -5.07
C GLU A 126 0.67 14.69 -4.85
N GLY A 127 0.93 13.55 -4.24
CA GLY A 127 2.27 13.04 -4.02
C GLY A 127 2.28 11.74 -3.22
N ASP A 128 3.47 11.17 -3.10
CA ASP A 128 3.68 9.92 -2.40
C ASP A 128 5.00 9.89 -1.62
N VAL A 129 5.05 8.97 -0.66
CA VAL A 129 6.27 8.49 0.00
C VAL A 129 6.25 6.97 -0.05
N VAL A 130 7.25 6.38 -0.68
CA VAL A 130 7.34 4.94 -0.91
C VAL A 130 8.63 4.39 -0.31
N SER A 131 8.52 3.30 0.41
CA SER A 131 9.62 2.72 1.20
C SER A 131 10.89 2.41 0.40
N CYS A 132 10.75 1.94 -0.86
CA CYS A 132 11.93 1.63 -1.69
C CYS A 132 12.75 2.86 -2.09
N GLU A 133 12.16 4.05 -2.08
CA GLU A 133 12.82 5.31 -2.39
C GLU A 133 13.45 5.95 -1.15
N GLU A 134 12.85 5.72 0.03
CA GLU A 134 13.28 6.28 1.30
C GLU A 134 14.20 5.32 2.09
N HIS A 135 14.24 4.05 1.72
CA HIS A 135 14.91 2.96 2.45
C HIS A 135 14.40 2.79 3.90
N ILE A 136 13.16 3.21 4.13
CA ILE A 136 12.47 3.15 5.42
C ILE A 136 11.09 2.52 5.18
N VAL A 137 10.70 1.55 6.03
CA VAL A 137 9.39 0.91 5.95
C VAL A 137 8.49 1.33 7.11
N LYS A 138 7.17 1.41 6.89
CA LYS A 138 6.17 1.45 7.96
C LYS A 138 6.34 0.18 8.82
N PRO A 139 6.17 0.23 10.14
CA PRO A 139 5.68 1.35 10.96
C PRO A 139 6.79 2.27 11.53
N ASN A 140 7.98 2.37 10.92
CA ASN A 140 9.02 3.26 11.42
C ASN A 140 8.54 4.73 11.42
N PRO A 141 8.59 5.47 12.55
CA PRO A 141 8.13 6.86 12.65
C PRO A 141 8.71 7.81 11.59
N ALA A 142 9.95 7.58 11.18
CA ALA A 142 10.64 8.45 10.23
C ALA A 142 9.92 8.55 8.87
N ILE A 143 9.21 7.49 8.42
CA ILE A 143 8.53 7.54 7.12
C ILE A 143 7.29 8.46 7.15
N TYR A 144 6.58 8.53 8.29
CA TYR A 144 5.46 9.46 8.50
C TYR A 144 5.96 10.90 8.56
N THR A 145 7.06 11.14 9.29
CA THR A 145 7.72 12.44 9.36
C THR A 145 8.20 12.89 7.97
N THR A 146 8.71 11.97 7.14
CA THR A 146 9.14 12.28 5.77
C THR A 146 7.96 12.82 4.94
N LEU A 147 6.80 12.16 4.98
CA LEU A 147 5.62 12.62 4.24
C LEU A 147 5.11 13.96 4.77
N THR A 148 5.00 14.11 6.09
CA THR A 148 4.58 15.35 6.75
C THR A 148 5.46 16.53 6.32
N THR A 149 6.78 16.34 6.35
CA THR A 149 7.75 17.39 6.01
C THR A 149 7.74 17.71 4.51
N ARG A 150 7.72 16.68 3.66
CA ARG A 150 7.78 16.83 2.19
C ARG A 150 6.61 17.62 1.63
N TYR A 151 5.42 17.40 2.17
CA TYR A 151 4.18 18.03 1.67
C TYR A 151 3.60 19.08 2.62
N GLU A 152 4.34 19.46 3.65
CA GLU A 152 3.95 20.49 4.63
C GLU A 152 2.58 20.20 5.25
N LEU A 153 2.34 18.95 5.70
CA LEU A 153 1.07 18.55 6.28
C LEU A 153 1.01 18.84 7.77
N ASP A 154 -0.16 19.24 8.25
CA ASP A 154 -0.44 19.27 9.68
C ASP A 154 -0.87 17.84 10.12
N PRO A 155 -0.15 17.20 11.05
CA PRO A 155 -0.51 15.88 11.58
C PRO A 155 -1.95 15.81 12.10
N ALA A 156 -2.42 16.84 12.81
CA ALA A 156 -3.76 16.87 13.39
C ALA A 156 -4.89 16.93 12.33
N GLU A 157 -4.57 17.42 11.11
CA GLU A 157 -5.48 17.52 9.98
C GLU A 157 -5.30 16.38 8.95
N THR A 158 -4.50 15.36 9.29
CA THR A 158 -4.12 14.26 8.39
C THR A 158 -4.73 12.94 8.86
N LEU A 159 -5.47 12.28 7.98
CA LEU A 159 -6.03 10.94 8.18
C LEU A 159 -5.23 9.91 7.39
N PHE A 160 -4.78 8.84 8.04
CA PHE A 160 -4.13 7.70 7.40
C PHE A 160 -5.08 6.51 7.31
N ILE A 161 -5.15 5.88 6.14
CA ILE A 161 -5.97 4.71 5.82
C ILE A 161 -5.05 3.57 5.43
N ASP A 162 -5.00 2.52 6.25
CA ASP A 162 -4.10 1.37 6.07
C ASP A 162 -4.78 0.11 6.61
N ASP A 163 -4.52 -1.05 6.02
CA ASP A 163 -5.11 -2.34 6.42
C ASP A 163 -4.31 -3.03 7.54
N ARG A 164 -3.13 -2.49 7.92
CA ARG A 164 -2.31 -3.00 9.01
C ARG A 164 -2.44 -2.12 10.25
N LYS A 165 -2.89 -2.74 11.34
CA LYS A 165 -3.15 -2.04 12.60
C LYS A 165 -1.89 -1.38 13.17
N GLU A 166 -0.74 -2.04 13.06
CA GLU A 166 0.55 -1.50 13.53
C GLU A 166 0.94 -0.20 12.82
N ASN A 167 0.62 -0.07 11.52
CA ASN A 167 0.86 1.15 10.75
C ASN A 167 -0.05 2.30 11.22
N ILE A 168 -1.32 1.99 11.51
CA ILE A 168 -2.27 2.95 12.05
C ILE A 168 -1.84 3.42 13.44
N GLU A 169 -1.43 2.50 14.32
CA GLU A 169 -0.94 2.84 15.67
C GLU A 169 0.30 3.76 15.62
N ALA A 170 1.22 3.50 14.68
CA ALA A 170 2.37 4.36 14.46
C ALA A 170 1.99 5.76 13.94
N ALA A 171 1.06 5.85 12.99
CA ALA A 171 0.55 7.14 12.50
C ALA A 171 -0.10 7.98 13.62
N ILE A 172 -0.89 7.33 14.47
CA ILE A 172 -1.53 7.98 15.64
C ILE A 172 -0.46 8.48 16.63
N ALA A 173 0.62 7.72 16.84
CA ALA A 173 1.73 8.15 17.70
C ALA A 173 2.47 9.39 17.15
N GLU A 174 2.46 9.57 15.82
CA GLU A 174 2.97 10.78 15.14
C GLU A 174 1.94 11.94 15.06
N GLY A 175 0.79 11.80 15.73
CA GLY A 175 -0.23 12.84 15.83
C GLY A 175 -1.26 12.84 14.71
N TRP A 176 -1.25 11.86 13.82
CA TRP A 176 -2.23 11.72 12.75
C TRP A 176 -3.54 11.10 13.27
N GLN A 177 -4.61 11.24 12.50
CA GLN A 177 -5.79 10.40 12.67
C GLN A 177 -5.60 9.10 11.88
N GLY A 178 -6.17 7.99 12.36
CA GLY A 178 -6.01 6.69 11.73
C GLY A 178 -7.34 6.00 11.46
N TYR A 179 -7.46 5.32 10.32
CA TYR A 179 -8.56 4.42 9.99
C TYR A 179 -8.02 3.06 9.57
N HIS A 180 -8.36 2.03 10.35
CA HIS A 180 -7.97 0.65 10.04
C HIS A 180 -8.94 0.07 9.00
N PHE A 181 -8.44 -0.04 7.77
CA PHE A 181 -9.21 -0.48 6.61
C PHE A 181 -9.39 -2.00 6.62
N ASN A 182 -10.60 -2.46 6.35
CA ASN A 182 -10.88 -3.88 6.23
C ASN A 182 -10.71 -4.34 4.78
N ALA A 183 -9.52 -4.84 4.43
CA ALA A 183 -9.21 -5.33 3.09
C ALA A 183 -10.06 -6.53 2.64
N HIS A 184 -10.73 -7.24 3.58
CA HIS A 184 -11.66 -8.32 3.25
C HIS A 184 -13.09 -7.83 2.93
N ASN A 185 -13.41 -6.59 3.31
CA ASN A 185 -14.70 -5.95 3.01
C ASN A 185 -14.48 -4.46 2.66
N PRO A 186 -13.82 -4.17 1.54
CA PRO A 186 -13.48 -2.80 1.15
C PRO A 186 -14.73 -1.92 0.92
N GLU A 187 -15.84 -2.49 0.49
CA GLU A 187 -17.10 -1.77 0.28
C GLU A 187 -17.63 -1.15 1.58
N GLU A 188 -17.57 -1.89 2.69
CA GLU A 188 -18.01 -1.40 3.99
C GLU A 188 -17.08 -0.30 4.51
N SER A 189 -15.76 -0.53 4.45
CA SER A 189 -14.78 0.49 4.85
C SER A 189 -14.93 1.79 4.05
N CYS A 190 -15.10 1.68 2.73
CA CYS A 190 -15.33 2.85 1.88
C CYS A 190 -16.64 3.56 2.19
N LYS A 191 -17.70 2.82 2.54
CA LYS A 191 -18.98 3.40 2.96
C LYS A 191 -18.84 4.18 4.26
N GLU A 192 -18.19 3.60 5.28
CA GLU A 192 -17.94 4.27 6.57
C GLU A 192 -17.12 5.56 6.40
N LEU A 193 -16.05 5.49 5.57
CA LEU A 193 -15.22 6.66 5.25
C LEU A 193 -16.00 7.73 4.49
N HIS A 194 -16.84 7.33 3.55
CA HIS A 194 -17.71 8.25 2.82
C HIS A 194 -18.69 8.97 3.76
N GLU A 195 -19.38 8.24 4.63
CA GLU A 195 -20.33 8.81 5.60
C GLU A 195 -19.66 9.75 6.62
N ALA A 196 -18.38 9.50 6.94
CA ALA A 196 -17.62 10.30 7.89
C ALA A 196 -16.99 11.57 7.32
N LEU A 197 -16.73 11.59 5.99
CA LEU A 197 -15.94 12.65 5.35
C LEU A 197 -16.73 13.46 4.30
N ILE A 198 -17.82 12.93 3.76
CA ILE A 198 -18.61 13.54 2.69
C ILE A 198 -20.02 13.84 3.10
#